data_973e26b5795ad728047d41d895b75d1c
#
_entry.id   973e26b5795ad728047d41d895b75d1c
#
_cell.length_a   1.000
_cell.length_b   1.000
_cell.length_c   1.000
_cell.angle_alpha   90.00
_cell.angle_beta   90.00
_cell.angle_gamma   90.00
#
_symmetry.space_group_name_H-M   'P 1'
#
loop_
_entity.id
_entity.type
_entity.pdbx_description
1 polymer ?
#
loop_
_entity_poly.entity_id
_entity_poly.type
_entity_poly.pdbx_seq_one_letter_code
_entity_poly.pdbx_strand_id
1 'polypeptide(L)'
;SDAEWKELTDYLSTQSNFQSGGAANIAKALASTSGWDQSSVPNSVGNNQSSNNATGFNALPAGECQQTPNYFGGSAYFWTATKYGNGTGENDLVAIDRVMRYYEATVTSEEYGAFKQNGMSVRCVRD
;
A
#
# COMPACT_ATOMS: atom_id res chain seq x y z
N SER A 1 5.93 11.12 -2.84
CA SER A 1 5.61 11.02 -4.28
C SER A 1 5.51 9.56 -4.73
N ASP A 2 5.00 9.33 -5.90
CA ASP A 2 4.95 8.01 -6.54
C ASP A 2 6.35 7.47 -6.86
N ALA A 3 7.25 8.35 -7.25
CA ALA A 3 8.65 8.00 -7.52
C ALA A 3 9.36 7.45 -6.26
N GLU A 4 9.13 8.04 -5.09
CA GLU A 4 9.69 7.56 -3.82
C GLU A 4 9.09 6.20 -3.41
N TRP A 5 7.81 5.99 -3.65
CA TRP A 5 7.19 4.67 -3.47
C TRP A 5 7.81 3.62 -4.39
N LYS A 6 8.06 3.98 -5.66
CA LYS A 6 8.73 3.10 -6.60
C LYS A 6 10.16 2.79 -6.15
N GLU A 7 10.93 3.77 -5.71
CA GLU A 7 12.27 3.57 -5.18
C GLU A 7 12.26 2.61 -3.99
N LEU A 8 11.33 2.81 -3.03
CA LEU A 8 11.17 1.92 -1.88
C LEU A 8 10.86 0.48 -2.32
N THR A 9 9.90 0.29 -3.20
CA THR A 9 9.50 -1.04 -3.65
C THR A 9 10.55 -1.73 -4.50
N ASP A 10 11.25 -0.99 -5.35
CA ASP A 10 12.38 -1.49 -6.15
C ASP A 10 13.53 -1.92 -5.22
N TYR A 11 13.90 -1.08 -4.24
CA TYR A 11 14.92 -1.43 -3.24
C TYR A 11 14.55 -2.72 -2.50
N LEU A 12 13.33 -2.82 -1.98
CA LEU A 12 12.88 -4.01 -1.25
C LEU A 12 12.89 -5.26 -2.12
N SER A 13 12.58 -5.12 -3.41
CA SER A 13 12.60 -6.24 -4.36
C SER A 13 14.00 -6.82 -4.60
N THR A 14 15.05 -6.06 -4.33
CA THR A 14 16.45 -6.52 -4.43
C THR A 14 16.97 -7.20 -3.16
N GLN A 15 16.26 -7.06 -2.03
CA GLN A 15 16.70 -7.57 -0.73
C GLN A 15 16.18 -8.99 -0.47
N SER A 16 17.08 -9.98 -0.43
CA SER A 16 16.73 -11.39 -0.24
C SER A 16 15.99 -11.69 1.08
N ASN A 17 16.25 -10.91 2.13
CA ASN A 17 15.62 -11.05 3.44
C ASN A 17 14.16 -10.57 3.48
N PHE A 18 13.71 -9.79 2.49
CA PHE A 18 12.31 -9.35 2.35
C PHE A 18 11.54 -10.17 1.32
N GLN A 19 12.24 -11.05 0.59
CA GLN A 19 11.69 -11.94 -0.43
C GLN A 19 11.35 -13.31 0.16
N SER A 20 10.37 -13.40 1.03
CA SER A 20 9.86 -14.71 1.45
C SER A 20 9.09 -15.34 0.30
N GLY A 21 9.78 -16.15 -0.52
CA GLY A 21 9.16 -16.89 -1.62
C GLY A 21 9.17 -16.23 -3.01
N GLY A 22 10.03 -15.23 -3.25
CA GLY A 22 10.20 -14.59 -4.57
C GLY A 22 10.02 -13.08 -4.56
N ALA A 23 10.37 -12.41 -5.66
CA ALA A 23 10.48 -10.95 -5.80
C ALA A 23 9.19 -10.12 -5.57
N ALA A 24 8.07 -10.75 -5.21
CA ALA A 24 6.76 -10.10 -5.18
C ALA A 24 6.21 -9.84 -3.76
N ASN A 25 6.90 -10.22 -2.67
CA ASN A 25 6.31 -10.22 -1.32
C ASN A 25 6.59 -8.96 -0.49
N ILE A 26 6.79 -7.83 -1.16
CA ILE A 26 7.18 -6.57 -0.51
C ILE A 26 6.07 -5.98 0.37
N ALA A 27 4.80 -6.23 0.08
CA ALA A 27 3.70 -5.73 0.90
C ALA A 27 3.77 -6.28 2.34
N LYS A 28 4.15 -7.55 2.49
CA LYS A 28 4.35 -8.18 3.81
C LYS A 28 5.45 -7.50 4.63
N ALA A 29 6.56 -7.12 3.99
CA ALA A 29 7.65 -6.43 4.66
C ALA A 29 7.26 -5.03 5.17
N LEU A 30 6.26 -4.41 4.58
CA LEU A 30 5.76 -3.08 4.93
C LEU A 30 4.56 -3.11 5.87
N ALA A 31 3.72 -4.16 5.82
CA ALA A 31 2.47 -4.26 6.56
C ALA A 31 2.68 -4.48 8.07
N SER A 32 1.75 -4.02 8.88
CA SER A 32 1.73 -4.32 10.33
C SER A 32 1.57 -5.81 10.62
N THR A 33 2.03 -6.23 11.80
CA THR A 33 1.98 -7.63 12.26
C THR A 33 0.60 -8.09 12.72
N SER A 34 -0.40 -7.23 12.69
CA SER A 34 -1.77 -7.53 13.11
C SER A 34 -2.76 -6.52 12.53
N GLY A 35 -4.04 -6.83 12.67
CA GLY A 35 -5.15 -5.97 12.28
C GLY A 35 -5.67 -6.22 10.86
N TRP A 36 -5.00 -7.02 10.07
CA TRP A 36 -5.43 -7.42 8.73
C TRP A 36 -6.45 -8.56 8.78
N ASP A 37 -7.33 -8.60 7.80
CA ASP A 37 -8.18 -9.76 7.56
C ASP A 37 -7.32 -10.99 7.26
N GLN A 38 -7.83 -12.17 7.60
CA GLN A 38 -7.11 -13.42 7.38
C GLN A 38 -7.11 -13.81 5.89
N SER A 39 -5.98 -14.31 5.43
CA SER A 39 -5.83 -14.81 4.06
C SER A 39 -5.19 -16.20 4.06
N SER A 40 -5.70 -17.09 3.20
CA SER A 40 -5.09 -18.37 2.89
C SER A 40 -4.08 -18.31 1.75
N VAL A 41 -3.98 -17.17 1.07
CA VAL A 41 -3.04 -16.98 -0.05
C VAL A 41 -1.62 -16.92 0.51
N PRO A 42 -0.72 -17.82 0.10
CA PRO A 42 0.66 -17.81 0.57
C PRO A 42 1.34 -16.46 0.30
N ASN A 43 2.12 -15.99 1.26
CA ASN A 43 2.89 -14.75 1.19
C ASN A 43 2.06 -13.45 1.09
N SER A 44 0.73 -13.52 1.10
CA SER A 44 -0.08 -12.31 1.20
C SER A 44 0.02 -11.67 2.59
N VAL A 45 -0.35 -10.40 2.69
CA VAL A 45 -0.29 -9.63 3.94
C VAL A 45 -1.09 -10.28 5.07
N GLY A 46 -2.29 -10.80 4.77
CA GLY A 46 -3.17 -11.46 5.76
C GLY A 46 -2.75 -12.88 6.15
N ASN A 47 -1.76 -13.46 5.45
CA ASN A 47 -1.27 -14.80 5.73
C ASN A 47 -0.10 -14.74 6.71
N ASN A 48 -0.25 -15.38 7.89
CA ASN A 48 0.78 -15.36 8.94
C ASN A 48 1.28 -13.93 9.24
N GLN A 49 0.38 -13.08 9.71
CA GLN A 49 0.64 -11.65 9.93
C GLN A 49 1.80 -11.37 10.90
N SER A 50 2.08 -12.28 11.84
CA SER A 50 3.20 -12.15 12.79
C SER A 50 4.56 -12.06 12.11
N SER A 51 4.69 -12.50 10.85
CA SER A 51 5.90 -12.39 10.04
C SER A 51 5.98 -11.12 9.17
N ASN A 52 5.02 -10.22 9.28
CA ASN A 52 5.04 -8.94 8.60
C ASN A 52 6.05 -7.95 9.22
N ASN A 53 6.16 -6.77 8.63
CA ASN A 53 6.83 -5.59 9.17
C ASN A 53 8.35 -5.71 9.32
N ALA A 54 9.00 -6.48 8.46
CA ALA A 54 10.46 -6.63 8.49
C ALA A 54 11.22 -5.31 8.27
N THR A 55 10.58 -4.31 7.66
CA THR A 55 11.16 -2.97 7.41
C THR A 55 10.92 -1.97 8.56
N GLY A 56 9.98 -2.24 9.47
CA GLY A 56 9.52 -1.27 10.46
C GLY A 56 8.55 -0.21 9.91
N PHE A 57 8.12 -0.33 8.64
CA PHE A 57 7.17 0.63 8.03
C PHE A 57 5.81 0.61 8.74
N ASN A 58 5.34 -0.56 9.14
CA ASN A 58 4.16 -0.76 9.97
C ASN A 58 2.85 -0.20 9.37
N ALA A 59 2.57 -0.49 8.10
CA ALA A 59 1.33 -0.08 7.45
C ALA A 59 0.12 -0.74 8.11
N LEU A 60 -0.80 0.06 8.64
CA LEU A 60 -2.04 -0.42 9.26
C LEU A 60 -3.15 -0.53 8.21
N PRO A 61 -4.03 -1.56 8.28
CA PRO A 61 -5.15 -1.72 7.35
C PRO A 61 -6.31 -0.76 7.70
N ALA A 62 -6.04 0.53 7.58
CA ALA A 62 -7.00 1.58 7.94
C ALA A 62 -8.11 1.78 6.90
N GLY A 63 -8.04 1.08 5.75
CA GLY A 63 -8.99 1.28 4.67
C GLY A 63 -8.88 2.66 4.05
N GLU A 64 -10.00 3.10 3.49
CA GLU A 64 -10.23 4.46 3.01
C GLU A 64 -11.57 5.00 3.51
N CYS A 65 -11.77 6.30 3.43
CA CYS A 65 -13.05 6.94 3.69
C CYS A 65 -13.50 7.70 2.44
N GLN A 66 -14.56 7.22 1.80
CA GLN A 66 -15.23 7.93 0.70
C GLN A 66 -16.33 8.83 1.29
N GLN A 67 -17.53 8.31 1.47
CA GLN A 67 -18.60 8.93 2.27
C GLN A 67 -18.71 8.25 3.65
N THR A 68 -18.36 6.97 3.69
CA THR A 68 -18.25 6.14 4.89
C THR A 68 -16.93 5.40 4.89
N PRO A 69 -16.37 5.04 6.05
CA PRO A 69 -15.18 4.20 6.13
C PRO A 69 -15.41 2.84 5.47
N ASN A 70 -14.49 2.43 4.61
CA ASN A 70 -14.52 1.17 3.86
C ASN A 70 -13.20 0.42 3.97
N TYR A 71 -13.23 -0.89 3.76
CA TYR A 71 -12.06 -1.76 3.68
C TYR A 71 -11.17 -1.80 4.93
N PHE A 72 -11.72 -1.42 6.09
CA PHE A 72 -11.02 -1.54 7.36
C PHE A 72 -10.68 -3.01 7.65
N GLY A 73 -9.42 -3.30 7.98
CA GLY A 73 -8.89 -4.65 8.07
C GLY A 73 -8.46 -5.25 6.73
N GLY A 74 -9.13 -4.90 5.64
CA GLY A 74 -8.88 -5.47 4.31
C GLY A 74 -7.79 -4.78 3.51
N SER A 75 -7.60 -3.47 3.70
CA SER A 75 -6.66 -2.69 2.87
C SER A 75 -6.02 -1.54 3.61
N ALA A 76 -4.83 -1.16 3.16
CA ALA A 76 -4.17 0.09 3.53
C ALA A 76 -3.98 0.94 2.27
N TYR A 77 -4.56 2.12 2.26
CA TYR A 77 -4.45 3.10 1.18
C TYR A 77 -3.58 4.26 1.64
N PHE A 78 -2.67 4.67 0.78
CA PHE A 78 -1.76 5.79 1.03
C PHE A 78 -1.79 6.78 -0.13
N TRP A 79 -2.01 8.04 0.20
CA TRP A 79 -1.82 9.11 -0.77
C TRP A 79 -0.36 9.24 -1.19
N THR A 80 -0.15 9.53 -2.47
CA THR A 80 1.11 10.10 -2.95
C THR A 80 0.92 11.60 -3.24
N ALA A 81 2.02 12.34 -3.36
CA ALA A 81 1.99 13.74 -3.80
C ALA A 81 1.96 13.87 -5.33
N THR A 82 1.86 12.75 -6.05
CA THR A 82 1.91 12.73 -7.51
C THR A 82 0.51 12.84 -8.10
N LYS A 83 0.31 13.79 -9.00
CA LYS A 83 -0.94 13.96 -9.74
C LYS A 83 -1.16 12.79 -10.70
N TYR A 84 -2.41 12.44 -10.92
CA TYR A 84 -2.77 11.51 -11.97
C TYR A 84 -2.78 12.23 -13.34
N GLY A 85 -2.22 11.58 -14.36
CA GLY A 85 -2.16 12.14 -15.71
C GLY A 85 -1.48 13.53 -15.75
N ASN A 86 -2.06 14.46 -16.51
CA ASN A 86 -1.57 15.84 -16.62
C ASN A 86 -2.11 16.77 -15.50
N GLY A 87 -2.99 16.26 -14.63
CA GLY A 87 -3.59 17.02 -13.53
C GLY A 87 -4.51 18.16 -13.99
N THR A 88 -5.17 18.02 -15.14
CA THR A 88 -6.14 18.99 -15.67
C THR A 88 -7.47 18.33 -16.00
N GLY A 89 -8.55 19.09 -16.00
CA GLY A 89 -9.90 18.58 -16.25
C GLY A 89 -10.32 17.53 -15.19
N GLU A 90 -10.90 16.43 -15.63
CA GLU A 90 -11.31 15.35 -14.73
C GLU A 90 -10.12 14.71 -14.00
N ASN A 91 -8.92 14.72 -14.60
CA ASN A 91 -7.69 14.24 -13.96
C ASN A 91 -7.25 15.10 -12.77
N ASP A 92 -7.74 16.33 -12.63
CA ASP A 92 -7.47 17.15 -11.44
C ASP A 92 -8.25 16.70 -10.21
N LEU A 93 -9.28 15.87 -10.38
CA LEU A 93 -10.08 15.30 -9.28
C LEU A 93 -9.44 14.07 -8.64
N VAL A 94 -8.40 13.50 -9.26
CA VAL A 94 -7.74 12.26 -8.83
C VAL A 94 -6.24 12.46 -8.58
N ALA A 95 -5.67 11.59 -7.77
CA ALA A 95 -4.23 11.53 -7.52
C ALA A 95 -3.79 10.07 -7.47
N ILE A 96 -2.49 9.84 -7.65
CA ILE A 96 -1.93 8.49 -7.54
C ILE A 96 -1.89 8.10 -6.05
N ASP A 97 -2.39 6.91 -5.77
CA ASP A 97 -2.36 6.27 -4.46
C ASP A 97 -1.44 5.05 -4.46
N ARG A 98 -1.25 4.44 -3.31
CA ARG A 98 -0.61 3.14 -3.12
C ARG A 98 -1.47 2.28 -2.21
N VAL A 99 -1.64 1.02 -2.59
CA VAL A 99 -2.57 0.10 -1.93
C VAL A 99 -1.86 -1.19 -1.57
N MET A 100 -2.12 -1.66 -0.36
CA MET A 100 -1.82 -3.01 0.10
C MET A 100 -3.13 -3.69 0.47
N ARG A 101 -3.36 -4.92 0.00
CA ARG A 101 -4.58 -5.69 0.30
C ARG A 101 -4.22 -6.96 1.05
N TYR A 102 -5.08 -7.36 2.00
CA TYR A 102 -4.82 -8.52 2.86
C TYR A 102 -4.53 -9.82 2.10
N TYR A 103 -5.09 -9.97 0.89
CA TYR A 103 -4.93 -11.16 0.05
C TYR A 103 -3.83 -11.02 -1.00
N GLU A 104 -3.11 -9.90 -1.05
CA GLU A 104 -2.03 -9.64 -2.01
C GLU A 104 -0.66 -9.62 -1.32
N ALA A 105 0.37 -9.94 -2.10
CA ALA A 105 1.77 -9.90 -1.67
C ALA A 105 2.50 -8.63 -2.15
N THR A 106 1.89 -7.87 -3.06
CA THR A 106 2.47 -6.70 -3.72
C THR A 106 1.85 -5.40 -3.23
N VAL A 107 2.56 -4.30 -3.43
CA VAL A 107 2.01 -2.94 -3.33
C VAL A 107 1.57 -2.51 -4.72
N THR A 108 0.31 -2.13 -4.86
CA THR A 108 -0.29 -1.69 -6.12
C THR A 108 -0.72 -0.23 -6.06
N SER A 109 -1.36 0.27 -7.10
CA SER A 109 -2.10 1.53 -7.13
C SER A 109 -3.42 1.30 -7.86
N GLU A 110 -4.42 2.13 -7.62
CA GLU A 110 -5.64 2.10 -8.44
C GLU A 110 -5.29 2.52 -9.88
N GLU A 111 -5.89 1.82 -10.87
CA GLU A 111 -5.54 1.97 -12.28
C GLU A 111 -5.70 3.41 -12.80
N TYR A 112 -6.72 4.10 -12.29
CA TYR A 112 -7.07 5.47 -12.71
C TYR A 112 -6.84 6.50 -11.60
N GLY A 113 -6.08 6.15 -10.56
CA GLY A 113 -5.92 6.95 -9.36
C GLY A 113 -7.18 7.00 -8.50
N ALA A 114 -7.06 7.56 -7.32
CA ALA A 114 -8.15 7.72 -6.37
C ALA A 114 -8.66 9.16 -6.33
N PHE A 115 -9.97 9.34 -6.08
CA PHE A 115 -10.54 10.68 -5.93
C PHE A 115 -9.95 11.41 -4.72
N LYS A 116 -9.45 12.63 -4.91
CA LYS A 116 -8.83 13.46 -3.87
C LYS A 116 -9.74 13.76 -2.67
N GLN A 117 -11.05 13.61 -2.84
CA GLN A 117 -12.01 13.74 -1.74
C GLN A 117 -12.02 12.53 -0.79
N ASN A 118 -11.40 11.39 -1.18
CA ASN A 118 -11.31 10.23 -0.32
C ASN A 118 -10.31 10.48 0.82
N GLY A 119 -10.66 10.04 2.01
CA GLY A 119 -9.74 10.01 3.15
C GLY A 119 -8.86 8.76 3.08
N MET A 120 -7.55 8.92 3.01
CA MET A 120 -6.56 7.85 3.02
C MET A 120 -5.41 8.20 3.94
N SER A 121 -4.61 7.19 4.28
CA SER A 121 -3.41 7.41 5.10
C SER A 121 -2.38 8.27 4.37
N VAL A 122 -1.60 9.01 5.14
CA VAL A 122 -0.46 9.79 4.66
C VAL A 122 0.80 9.32 5.39
N ARG A 123 1.86 9.12 4.65
CA ARG A 123 3.18 8.80 5.19
C ARG A 123 4.18 9.86 4.74
N CYS A 124 4.58 10.72 5.67
CA CYS A 124 5.65 11.67 5.43
C CYS A 124 7.00 10.95 5.38
N VAL A 125 7.87 11.37 4.48
CA VAL A 125 9.27 10.98 4.44
C VAL A 125 10.13 12.19 4.80
N ARG A 126 11.31 11.93 5.33
CA ARG A 126 12.26 12.99 5.64
C ARG A 126 13.08 13.29 4.38
N ASP A 127 13.24 14.56 4.07
CA ASP A 127 14.15 15.05 3.02
C ASP A 127 15.62 14.80 3.38
#